data_31a160e744faaaddd99fd6d75467828e
#
_entry.id   31a160e744faaaddd99fd6d75467828e
#
_cell.length_a   1.000
_cell.length_b   1.000
_cell.length_c   1.000
_cell.angle_alpha   90.00
_cell.angle_beta   90.00
_cell.angle_gamma   90.00
#
_symmetry.space_group_name_H-M   'P 1'
#
loop_
_entity.id
_entity.type
_entity.pdbx_description
1 polymer ?
#
loop_
_entity_poly.entity_id
_entity_poly.type
_entity_poly.pdbx_seq_one_letter_code
_entity_poly.pdbx_strand_id
1 'polypeptide(L)'
;MSGSGPAPDPAERELALLALDEARSAGASYVDVRVSRHWNESISTREQQITNVSKSDSYGIGVRALVGGSWGFSATRDLSRDAVAAVAREAAAIASANDRVAPNTTTLAPVDPVPDGRWVTPHEIDPFEVSVEEKAELLFRANEAAMGVAGVQFVSSSIGSVKESRLVATSEGSIIQQTSIRINPSMNITAVSSDRSDFQSRGAVAEPAGRGWEYV
;
A
#
# COMPACT_ATOMS: atom_id res chain seq x y z
N MET A 1 -4.23 10.53 19.29
CA MET A 1 -2.80 10.33 18.97
C MET A 1 -2.44 11.28 17.84
N SER A 2 -1.83 12.43 18.13
CA SER A 2 -1.24 13.30 17.11
C SER A 2 0.07 12.64 16.65
N GLY A 3 -0.01 11.91 15.56
CA GLY A 3 1.13 11.19 15.01
C GLY A 3 2.10 12.12 14.29
N SER A 4 3.36 11.71 14.23
CA SER A 4 4.50 12.41 13.62
C SER A 4 4.56 12.31 12.09
N GLY A 5 3.44 12.04 11.41
CA GLY A 5 3.39 11.92 9.96
C GLY A 5 3.28 13.27 9.22
N PRO A 6 3.56 13.30 7.91
CA PRO A 6 3.40 14.49 7.09
C PRO A 6 1.93 14.96 7.08
N ALA A 7 1.74 16.26 6.87
CA ALA A 7 0.40 16.81 6.64
C ALA A 7 -0.17 16.28 5.30
N PRO A 8 -1.51 16.17 5.17
CA PRO A 8 -2.13 15.88 3.90
C PRO A 8 -1.72 16.90 2.83
N ASP A 9 -1.54 16.43 1.60
CA ASP A 9 -1.42 17.33 0.45
C ASP A 9 -2.69 18.20 0.36
N PRO A 10 -2.59 19.53 0.30
CA PRO A 10 -3.75 20.41 0.21
C PRO A 10 -4.66 20.12 -0.99
N ALA A 11 -4.10 19.73 -2.14
CA ALA A 11 -4.87 19.37 -3.33
C ALA A 11 -5.63 18.05 -3.14
N GLU A 12 -4.99 17.02 -2.55
CA GLU A 12 -5.67 15.77 -2.23
C GLU A 12 -6.81 15.99 -1.23
N ARG A 13 -6.56 16.84 -0.23
CA ARG A 13 -7.58 17.19 0.77
C ARG A 13 -8.76 17.92 0.13
N GLU A 14 -8.53 18.86 -0.77
CA GLU A 14 -9.59 19.56 -1.50
C GLU A 14 -10.43 18.60 -2.34
N LEU A 15 -9.81 17.68 -3.08
CA LEU A 15 -10.51 16.68 -3.87
C LEU A 15 -11.32 15.71 -2.99
N ALA A 16 -10.78 15.31 -1.85
CA ALA A 16 -11.52 14.45 -0.92
C ALA A 16 -12.76 15.16 -0.36
N LEU A 17 -12.66 16.43 0.03
CA LEU A 17 -13.79 17.22 0.51
C LEU A 17 -14.84 17.45 -0.60
N LEU A 18 -14.41 17.73 -1.84
CA LEU A 18 -15.31 17.81 -3.00
C LEU A 18 -16.10 16.52 -3.18
N ALA A 19 -15.43 15.36 -3.10
CA ALA A 19 -16.10 14.07 -3.26
C ALA A 19 -17.11 13.79 -2.13
N LEU A 20 -16.81 14.17 -0.89
CA LEU A 20 -17.75 14.07 0.23
C LEU A 20 -19.02 14.90 -0.05
N ASP A 21 -18.86 16.16 -0.48
CA ASP A 21 -19.96 17.08 -0.72
C ASP A 21 -20.85 16.60 -1.90
N GLU A 22 -20.24 16.13 -2.98
CA GLU A 22 -20.95 15.63 -4.15
C GLU A 22 -21.77 14.36 -3.85
N ALA A 23 -21.19 13.39 -3.12
CA ALA A 23 -21.91 12.18 -2.75
C ALA A 23 -23.03 12.46 -1.74
N ARG A 24 -22.83 13.37 -0.77
CA ARG A 24 -23.88 13.82 0.15
C ARG A 24 -25.02 14.53 -0.58
N SER A 25 -24.69 15.42 -1.51
CA SER A 25 -25.67 16.11 -2.36
C SER A 25 -26.47 15.15 -3.23
N ALA A 26 -25.89 13.99 -3.58
CA ALA A 26 -26.55 12.89 -4.28
C ALA A 26 -27.37 11.96 -3.36
N GLY A 27 -27.51 12.28 -2.06
CA GLY A 27 -28.39 11.59 -1.13
C GLY A 27 -27.72 10.58 -0.19
N ALA A 28 -26.38 10.52 -0.15
CA ALA A 28 -25.70 9.65 0.79
C ALA A 28 -25.82 10.14 2.25
N SER A 29 -26.18 9.21 3.14
CA SER A 29 -26.23 9.46 4.60
C SER A 29 -24.85 9.39 5.24
N TYR A 30 -23.94 8.60 4.67
CA TYR A 30 -22.53 8.51 5.05
C TYR A 30 -21.65 8.35 3.80
N VAL A 31 -20.48 8.96 3.85
CA VAL A 31 -19.47 8.86 2.77
C VAL A 31 -18.08 8.72 3.40
N ASP A 32 -17.27 7.83 2.86
CA ASP A 32 -15.83 7.87 3.03
C ASP A 32 -15.10 7.94 1.68
N VAL A 33 -14.03 8.72 1.67
CA VAL A 33 -13.20 8.97 0.50
C VAL A 33 -11.77 8.57 0.83
N ARG A 34 -11.11 7.91 -0.10
CA ARG A 34 -9.71 7.53 0.00
C ARG A 34 -8.95 8.00 -1.22
N VAL A 35 -8.01 8.91 -1.01
CA VAL A 35 -6.98 9.21 -2.00
C VAL A 35 -5.78 8.35 -1.65
N SER A 36 -5.39 7.46 -2.56
CA SER A 36 -4.35 6.46 -2.28
C SER A 36 -3.31 6.45 -3.38
N ARG A 37 -2.03 6.44 -2.97
CA ARG A 37 -0.90 6.23 -3.86
C ARG A 37 -0.06 5.07 -3.34
N HIS A 38 0.28 4.15 -4.24
CA HIS A 38 1.06 2.97 -3.94
C HIS A 38 2.32 2.96 -4.80
N TRP A 39 3.48 2.80 -4.16
CA TRP A 39 4.74 2.54 -4.81
C TRP A 39 5.18 1.12 -4.45
N ASN A 40 5.58 0.39 -5.46
CA ASN A 40 6.16 -0.93 -5.27
C ASN A 40 7.50 -0.97 -5.98
N GLU A 41 8.49 -1.56 -5.34
CA GLU A 41 9.79 -1.86 -5.91
C GLU A 41 10.19 -3.28 -5.52
N SER A 42 10.75 -4.02 -6.46
CA SER A 42 11.33 -5.33 -6.20
C SER A 42 12.62 -5.50 -6.98
N ILE A 43 13.65 -6.00 -6.30
CA ILE A 43 14.93 -6.37 -6.88
C ILE A 43 15.17 -7.82 -6.52
N SER A 44 15.53 -8.62 -7.53
CA SER A 44 15.86 -10.03 -7.35
C SER A 44 17.20 -10.35 -8.00
N THR A 45 17.96 -11.17 -7.32
CA THR A 45 19.28 -11.63 -7.80
C THR A 45 19.38 -13.15 -7.73
N ARG A 46 20.28 -13.67 -8.50
CA ARG A 46 20.73 -15.05 -8.44
C ARG A 46 22.25 -15.05 -8.57
N GLU A 47 22.93 -15.64 -7.60
CA GLU A 47 24.37 -15.55 -7.41
C GLU A 47 24.84 -14.07 -7.53
N GLN A 48 25.62 -13.73 -8.57
CA GLN A 48 26.14 -12.39 -8.84
C GLN A 48 25.42 -11.69 -10.02
N GLN A 49 24.16 -12.06 -10.31
CA GLN A 49 23.39 -11.50 -11.41
C GLN A 49 22.05 -10.95 -10.92
N ILE A 50 21.69 -9.75 -11.37
CA ILE A 50 20.33 -9.23 -11.23
C ILE A 50 19.43 -9.99 -12.21
N THR A 51 18.38 -10.62 -11.70
CA THR A 51 17.38 -11.35 -12.49
C THR A 51 16.14 -10.55 -12.78
N ASN A 52 15.81 -9.61 -11.88
CA ASN A 52 14.66 -8.73 -12.06
C ASN A 52 14.81 -7.43 -11.29
N VAL A 53 14.36 -6.34 -11.90
CA VAL A 53 14.08 -5.05 -11.25
C VAL A 53 12.71 -4.59 -11.71
N SER A 54 11.80 -4.39 -10.79
CA SER A 54 10.48 -3.86 -11.11
C SER A 54 10.15 -2.69 -10.22
N LYS A 55 9.54 -1.65 -10.81
CA LYS A 55 8.97 -0.50 -10.11
C LYS A 55 7.58 -0.23 -10.66
N SER A 56 6.63 0.04 -9.78
CA SER A 56 5.30 0.48 -10.17
C SER A 56 4.79 1.57 -9.24
N ASP A 57 3.99 2.46 -9.80
CA ASP A 57 3.30 3.54 -9.10
C ASP A 57 1.84 3.52 -9.54
N SER A 58 0.92 3.61 -8.59
CA SER A 58 -0.51 3.78 -8.86
C SER A 58 -1.09 4.84 -7.94
N TYR A 59 -1.94 5.69 -8.51
CA TYR A 59 -2.55 6.81 -7.82
C TYR A 59 -4.00 6.97 -8.23
N GLY A 60 -4.89 7.23 -7.28
CA GLY A 60 -6.30 7.42 -7.55
C GLY A 60 -7.13 7.76 -6.31
N ILE A 61 -8.40 8.03 -6.56
CA ILE A 61 -9.41 8.32 -5.54
C ILE A 61 -10.56 7.33 -5.62
N GLY A 62 -11.00 6.83 -4.48
CA GLY A 62 -12.17 5.97 -4.34
C GLY A 62 -13.17 6.58 -3.36
N VAL A 63 -14.44 6.49 -3.69
CA VAL A 63 -15.56 6.99 -2.91
C VAL A 63 -16.48 5.84 -2.56
N ARG A 64 -16.82 5.72 -1.29
CA ARG A 64 -17.81 4.78 -0.79
C ARG A 64 -18.94 5.56 -0.16
N ALA A 65 -20.17 5.30 -0.58
CA ALA A 65 -21.38 5.98 -0.13
C ALA A 65 -22.38 5.00 0.47
N LEU A 66 -23.12 5.43 1.48
CA LEU A 66 -24.23 4.70 2.10
C LEU A 66 -25.53 5.45 1.81
N VAL A 67 -26.52 4.76 1.21
CA VAL A 67 -27.86 5.28 0.96
C VAL A 67 -28.88 4.25 1.41
N GLY A 68 -29.85 4.61 2.23
CA GLY A 68 -30.93 3.73 2.69
C GLY A 68 -30.47 2.47 3.44
N GLY A 69 -29.18 2.39 3.86
CA GLY A 69 -28.59 1.21 4.48
C GLY A 69 -27.77 0.34 3.51
N SER A 70 -27.72 0.66 2.23
CA SER A 70 -26.94 -0.06 1.20
C SER A 70 -25.72 0.72 0.75
N TRP A 71 -24.64 -0.02 0.44
CA TRP A 71 -23.37 0.55 0.01
C TRP A 71 -23.24 0.64 -1.50
N GLY A 72 -22.57 1.71 -1.96
CA GLY A 72 -22.05 1.87 -3.31
C GLY A 72 -20.60 2.32 -3.28
N PHE A 73 -19.86 1.97 -4.34
CA PHE A 73 -18.44 2.33 -4.49
C PHE A 73 -18.17 2.67 -5.95
N SER A 74 -17.39 3.74 -6.16
CA SER A 74 -16.79 4.07 -7.44
C SER A 74 -15.41 4.68 -7.24
N ALA A 75 -14.54 4.59 -8.26
CA ALA A 75 -13.16 5.07 -8.19
C ALA A 75 -12.65 5.54 -9.55
N THR A 76 -11.66 6.46 -9.51
CA THR A 76 -10.98 6.93 -10.72
C THR A 76 -9.49 7.17 -10.48
N ARG A 77 -8.71 7.09 -11.55
CA ARG A 77 -7.30 7.52 -11.61
C ARG A 77 -7.18 8.96 -12.11
N ASP A 78 -8.25 9.51 -12.68
CA ASP A 78 -8.32 10.91 -13.09
C ASP A 78 -8.70 11.76 -11.87
N LEU A 79 -7.75 12.58 -11.41
CA LEU A 79 -7.90 13.46 -10.26
C LEU A 79 -8.37 14.87 -10.66
N SER A 80 -8.93 15.05 -11.85
CA SER A 80 -9.64 16.28 -12.18
C SER A 80 -10.90 16.43 -11.31
N ARG A 81 -11.27 17.66 -10.99
CA ARG A 81 -12.46 17.95 -10.16
C ARG A 81 -13.73 17.31 -10.76
N ASP A 82 -13.88 17.34 -12.09
CA ASP A 82 -15.03 16.79 -12.78
C ASP A 82 -15.11 15.26 -12.65
N ALA A 83 -13.98 14.56 -12.82
CA ALA A 83 -13.93 13.10 -12.68
C ALA A 83 -14.19 12.68 -11.23
N VAL A 84 -13.64 13.40 -10.24
CA VAL A 84 -13.86 13.16 -8.81
C VAL A 84 -15.33 13.38 -8.45
N ALA A 85 -15.95 14.46 -8.92
CA ALA A 85 -17.37 14.72 -8.72
C ALA A 85 -18.26 13.64 -9.36
N ALA A 86 -17.89 13.16 -10.57
CA ALA A 86 -18.63 12.12 -11.26
C ALA A 86 -18.62 10.80 -10.48
N VAL A 87 -17.45 10.32 -10.02
CA VAL A 87 -17.38 9.05 -9.25
C VAL A 87 -18.05 9.15 -7.89
N ALA A 88 -18.07 10.33 -7.27
CA ALA A 88 -18.78 10.55 -6.02
C ALA A 88 -20.30 10.39 -6.19
N ARG A 89 -20.87 11.02 -7.22
CA ARG A 89 -22.28 10.85 -7.58
C ARG A 89 -22.60 9.42 -8.00
N GLU A 90 -21.71 8.77 -8.75
CA GLU A 90 -21.87 7.37 -9.16
C GLU A 90 -21.90 6.42 -7.96
N ALA A 91 -21.02 6.58 -6.98
CA ALA A 91 -21.05 5.78 -5.76
C ALA A 91 -22.39 5.89 -5.03
N ALA A 92 -22.97 7.09 -4.91
CA ALA A 92 -24.28 7.31 -4.30
C ALA A 92 -25.41 6.69 -5.15
N ALA A 93 -25.34 6.79 -6.48
CA ALA A 93 -26.31 6.19 -7.38
C ALA A 93 -26.30 4.65 -7.30
N ILE A 94 -25.13 4.03 -7.23
CA ILE A 94 -24.96 2.57 -7.02
C ILE A 94 -25.57 2.17 -5.67
N ALA A 95 -25.28 2.90 -4.60
CA ALA A 95 -25.87 2.65 -3.28
C ALA A 95 -27.40 2.70 -3.31
N SER A 96 -27.97 3.75 -3.93
CA SER A 96 -29.41 3.90 -4.09
C SER A 96 -30.05 2.80 -4.95
N ALA A 97 -29.35 2.32 -5.99
CA ALA A 97 -29.83 1.19 -6.80
C ALA A 97 -29.85 -0.10 -5.99
N ASN A 98 -28.78 -0.37 -5.23
CA ASN A 98 -28.68 -1.53 -4.34
C ASN A 98 -29.78 -1.53 -3.28
N ASP A 99 -30.06 -0.38 -2.69
CA ASP A 99 -31.12 -0.24 -1.68
C ASP A 99 -32.51 -0.59 -2.23
N ARG A 100 -32.78 -0.26 -3.48
CA ARG A 100 -34.09 -0.56 -4.14
C ARG A 100 -34.30 -2.04 -4.45
N VAL A 101 -33.21 -2.78 -4.73
CA VAL A 101 -33.32 -4.20 -5.13
C VAL A 101 -33.05 -5.17 -3.98
N ALA A 102 -32.24 -4.77 -3.02
CA ALA A 102 -31.90 -5.56 -1.85
C ALA A 102 -31.70 -4.63 -0.63
N PRO A 103 -32.80 -4.12 -0.03
CA PRO A 103 -32.69 -3.22 1.11
C PRO A 103 -31.89 -3.86 2.24
N ASN A 104 -30.83 -3.17 2.66
CA ASN A 104 -30.04 -3.54 3.82
C ASN A 104 -30.33 -2.59 4.98
N THR A 105 -30.14 -3.07 6.20
CA THR A 105 -30.30 -2.26 7.41
C THR A 105 -28.94 -1.93 8.02
N THR A 106 -27.94 -1.57 7.20
CA THR A 106 -26.62 -1.18 7.72
C THR A 106 -26.76 0.05 8.58
N THR A 107 -26.45 -0.08 9.86
CA THR A 107 -26.36 1.02 10.80
C THR A 107 -24.91 1.16 11.23
N LEU A 108 -24.35 2.34 11.05
CA LEU A 108 -22.98 2.62 11.48
C LEU A 108 -22.97 2.91 12.98
N ALA A 109 -21.97 2.36 13.68
CA ALA A 109 -21.72 2.74 15.06
C ALA A 109 -21.24 4.20 15.11
N PRO A 110 -21.67 4.99 16.10
CA PRO A 110 -21.17 6.33 16.29
C PRO A 110 -19.66 6.28 16.60
N VAL A 111 -18.90 7.13 15.94
CA VAL A 111 -17.45 7.25 16.12
C VAL A 111 -17.08 8.72 16.27
N ASP A 112 -16.26 9.04 17.27
CA ASP A 112 -15.72 10.39 17.40
C ASP A 112 -14.82 10.72 16.20
N PRO A 113 -15.02 11.87 15.53
CA PRO A 113 -14.22 12.23 14.37
C PRO A 113 -12.78 12.55 14.77
N VAL A 114 -11.85 12.20 13.87
CA VAL A 114 -10.42 12.54 13.97
C VAL A 114 -10.09 13.58 12.89
N PRO A 115 -10.19 14.88 13.19
CA PRO A 115 -10.12 15.94 12.16
C PRO A 115 -8.73 16.20 11.59
N ASP A 116 -7.67 15.71 12.23
CA ASP A 116 -6.27 15.82 11.78
C ASP A 116 -5.45 14.64 12.31
N GLY A 117 -5.80 13.43 11.85
CA GLY A 117 -5.05 12.22 12.16
C GLY A 117 -3.84 12.08 11.25
N ARG A 118 -2.67 11.75 11.82
CA ARG A 118 -1.43 11.52 11.05
C ARG A 118 -0.69 10.31 11.58
N TRP A 119 -0.22 9.48 10.66
CA TRP A 119 0.58 8.33 11.00
C TRP A 119 1.56 7.99 9.89
N VAL A 120 2.74 7.56 10.28
CA VAL A 120 3.76 7.01 9.39
C VAL A 120 4.39 5.78 10.05
N THR A 121 4.71 4.76 9.24
CA THR A 121 5.52 3.64 9.73
C THR A 121 6.83 4.18 10.32
N PRO A 122 7.16 3.85 11.58
CA PRO A 122 8.46 4.23 12.14
C PRO A 122 9.60 3.64 11.29
N HIS A 123 10.49 4.50 10.79
CA HIS A 123 11.64 4.12 9.98
C HIS A 123 12.75 5.16 10.12
N GLU A 124 13.99 4.76 9.89
CA GLU A 124 15.15 5.64 9.86
C GLU A 124 15.48 6.05 8.41
N ILE A 125 15.41 5.10 7.48
CA ILE A 125 15.73 5.32 6.07
C ILE A 125 14.55 4.80 5.21
N ASP A 126 13.97 5.68 4.40
CA ASP A 126 12.95 5.27 3.44
C ASP A 126 13.59 4.36 2.37
N PRO A 127 13.12 3.12 2.19
CA PRO A 127 13.71 2.20 1.21
C PRO A 127 13.57 2.69 -0.24
N PHE A 128 12.69 3.64 -0.53
CA PHE A 128 12.57 4.24 -1.86
C PHE A 128 13.60 5.34 -2.14
N GLU A 129 14.32 5.80 -1.12
CA GLU A 129 15.45 6.73 -1.25
C GLU A 129 16.78 6.02 -1.46
N VAL A 130 16.83 4.70 -1.24
CA VAL A 130 18.03 3.87 -1.48
C VAL A 130 18.07 3.45 -2.96
N SER A 131 19.23 3.57 -3.58
CA SER A 131 19.41 3.26 -5.00
C SER A 131 19.25 1.75 -5.30
N VAL A 132 18.91 1.43 -6.54
CA VAL A 132 18.86 0.02 -7.00
C VAL A 132 20.24 -0.64 -6.91
N GLU A 133 21.28 0.13 -7.22
CA GLU A 133 22.67 -0.30 -7.15
C GLU A 133 23.07 -0.71 -5.75
N GLU A 134 22.78 0.12 -4.75
CA GLU A 134 23.10 -0.16 -3.34
C GLU A 134 22.33 -1.40 -2.83
N LYS A 135 21.07 -1.54 -3.21
CA LYS A 135 20.27 -2.73 -2.89
C LYS A 135 20.85 -3.99 -3.55
N ALA A 136 21.25 -3.91 -4.81
CA ALA A 136 21.86 -5.03 -5.53
C ALA A 136 23.22 -5.42 -4.91
N GLU A 137 24.05 -4.45 -4.55
CA GLU A 137 25.33 -4.71 -3.88
C GLU A 137 25.17 -5.44 -2.56
N LEU A 138 24.15 -5.06 -1.77
CA LEU A 138 23.85 -5.77 -0.53
C LEU A 138 23.46 -7.23 -0.79
N LEU A 139 22.58 -7.47 -1.77
CA LEU A 139 22.17 -8.82 -2.15
C LEU A 139 23.35 -9.64 -2.68
N PHE A 140 24.24 -9.04 -3.47
CA PHE A 140 25.44 -9.74 -3.97
C PHE A 140 26.38 -10.13 -2.85
N ARG A 141 26.63 -9.26 -1.87
CA ARG A 141 27.45 -9.61 -0.71
C ARG A 141 26.85 -10.76 0.10
N ALA A 142 25.51 -10.73 0.30
CA ALA A 142 24.81 -11.82 0.99
C ALA A 142 24.90 -13.15 0.21
N ASN A 143 24.70 -13.10 -1.11
CA ASN A 143 24.83 -14.28 -1.98
C ASN A 143 26.26 -14.83 -2.00
N GLU A 144 27.26 -13.98 -2.07
CA GLU A 144 28.67 -14.37 -2.02
C GLU A 144 29.02 -15.07 -0.70
N ALA A 145 28.58 -14.51 0.42
CA ALA A 145 28.79 -15.13 1.72
C ALA A 145 28.13 -16.52 1.81
N ALA A 146 26.93 -16.68 1.27
CA ALA A 146 26.24 -17.97 1.24
C ALA A 146 26.92 -18.96 0.29
N MET A 147 27.36 -18.53 -0.89
CA MET A 147 28.10 -19.37 -1.86
C MET A 147 29.46 -19.84 -1.32
N GLY A 148 30.05 -19.11 -0.36
CA GLY A 148 31.27 -19.51 0.33
C GLY A 148 31.11 -20.73 1.24
N VAL A 149 29.89 -21.17 1.54
CA VAL A 149 29.63 -22.34 2.38
C VAL A 149 29.74 -23.62 1.55
N ALA A 150 30.48 -24.60 2.08
CA ALA A 150 30.72 -25.86 1.40
C ALA A 150 29.40 -26.59 1.06
N GLY A 151 29.23 -27.02 -0.18
CA GLY A 151 28.05 -27.71 -0.69
C GLY A 151 26.97 -26.78 -1.25
N VAL A 152 27.02 -25.47 -1.00
CA VAL A 152 26.06 -24.53 -1.62
C VAL A 152 26.35 -24.39 -3.11
N GLN A 153 25.33 -24.55 -3.93
CA GLN A 153 25.41 -24.48 -5.38
C GLN A 153 24.56 -23.36 -5.98
N PHE A 154 23.46 -23.03 -5.31
CA PHE A 154 22.53 -22.01 -5.80
C PHE A 154 22.10 -21.08 -4.67
N VAL A 155 22.08 -19.78 -4.96
CA VAL A 155 21.57 -18.76 -4.06
C VAL A 155 20.74 -17.78 -4.87
N SER A 156 19.52 -17.52 -4.41
CA SER A 156 18.70 -16.42 -4.90
C SER A 156 18.29 -15.52 -3.76
N SER A 157 18.27 -14.23 -3.99
CA SER A 157 17.83 -13.26 -2.98
C SER A 157 17.01 -12.15 -3.61
N SER A 158 16.20 -11.50 -2.80
CA SER A 158 15.37 -10.39 -3.25
C SER A 158 15.06 -9.42 -2.11
N ILE A 159 14.74 -8.19 -2.48
CA ILE A 159 14.16 -7.19 -1.59
C ILE A 159 12.92 -6.64 -2.28
N GLY A 160 11.76 -6.80 -1.64
CA GLY A 160 10.52 -6.15 -2.01
C GLY A 160 10.22 -4.97 -1.07
N SER A 161 9.85 -3.83 -1.60
CA SER A 161 9.47 -2.65 -0.83
C SER A 161 8.12 -2.13 -1.31
N VAL A 162 7.24 -1.81 -0.37
CA VAL A 162 5.93 -1.20 -0.62
C VAL A 162 5.79 0.04 0.24
N LYS A 163 5.46 1.16 -0.40
CA LYS A 163 5.06 2.40 0.28
C LYS A 163 3.65 2.76 -0.15
N GLU A 164 2.80 3.02 0.81
CA GLU A 164 1.43 3.45 0.58
C GLU A 164 1.18 4.75 1.31
N SER A 165 0.79 5.80 0.58
CA SER A 165 0.26 7.05 1.13
C SER A 165 -1.24 7.05 0.95
N ARG A 166 -1.99 7.28 2.02
CA ARG A 166 -3.45 7.27 2.00
C ARG A 166 -4.01 8.44 2.81
N LEU A 167 -4.78 9.28 2.15
CA LEU A 167 -5.66 10.24 2.80
C LEU A 167 -7.06 9.64 2.90
N VAL A 168 -7.60 9.56 4.08
CA VAL A 168 -9.00 9.16 4.36
C VAL A 168 -9.76 10.37 4.85
N ALA A 169 -10.90 10.68 4.23
CA ALA A 169 -11.83 11.69 4.70
C ALA A 169 -13.22 11.06 4.85
N THR A 170 -13.95 11.42 5.92
CA THR A 170 -15.31 10.92 6.15
C THR A 170 -16.30 12.05 6.31
N SER A 171 -17.56 11.79 5.97
CA SER A 171 -18.66 12.76 6.14
C SER A 171 -18.94 13.09 7.61
N GLU A 172 -18.38 12.32 8.56
CA GLU A 172 -18.47 12.59 10.01
C GLU A 172 -17.36 13.53 10.50
N GLY A 173 -16.45 13.96 9.62
CA GLY A 173 -15.43 14.97 9.93
C GLY A 173 -14.04 14.42 10.22
N SER A 174 -13.79 13.14 10.01
CA SER A 174 -12.43 12.60 10.08
C SER A 174 -11.63 12.96 8.84
N ILE A 175 -10.36 13.37 9.05
CA ILE A 175 -9.34 13.54 7.99
C ILE A 175 -8.06 12.91 8.52
N ILE A 176 -7.61 11.84 7.88
CA ILE A 176 -6.50 11.03 8.38
C ILE A 176 -5.51 10.78 7.25
N GLN A 177 -4.28 11.23 7.43
CA GLN A 177 -3.16 10.93 6.56
C GLN A 177 -2.34 9.78 7.13
N GLN A 178 -2.17 8.72 6.34
CA GLN A 178 -1.36 7.57 6.68
C GLN A 178 -0.28 7.33 5.63
N THR A 179 0.94 7.02 6.08
CA THR A 179 2.00 6.52 5.19
C THR A 179 2.52 5.22 5.78
N SER A 180 2.30 4.11 5.09
CA SER A 180 2.82 2.82 5.47
C SER A 180 3.99 2.42 4.58
N ILE A 181 5.07 1.94 5.21
CA ILE A 181 6.24 1.38 4.54
C ILE A 181 6.36 -0.06 5.01
N ARG A 182 6.57 -0.97 4.07
CA ARG A 182 6.84 -2.38 4.32
C ARG A 182 8.02 -2.82 3.49
N ILE A 183 8.88 -3.61 4.10
CA ILE A 183 10.05 -4.19 3.44
C ILE A 183 10.06 -5.70 3.65
N ASN A 184 10.46 -6.43 2.62
CA ASN A 184 10.48 -7.88 2.60
C ASN A 184 11.81 -8.37 1.99
N PRO A 185 12.87 -8.52 2.79
CA PRO A 185 14.07 -9.22 2.36
C PRO A 185 13.80 -10.73 2.31
N SER A 186 14.32 -11.38 1.30
CA SER A 186 14.19 -12.83 1.13
C SER A 186 15.45 -13.43 0.52
N MET A 187 15.80 -14.62 0.95
CA MET A 187 16.91 -15.40 0.42
C MET A 187 16.52 -16.88 0.38
N ASN A 188 16.94 -17.58 -0.66
CA ASN A 188 16.86 -19.03 -0.75
C ASN A 188 18.24 -19.59 -1.12
N ILE A 189 18.71 -20.55 -0.34
CA ILE A 189 20.02 -21.18 -0.47
C ILE A 189 19.79 -22.67 -0.70
N THR A 190 20.43 -23.24 -1.73
CA THR A 190 20.38 -24.67 -2.02
C THR A 190 21.78 -25.27 -1.99
N ALA A 191 21.96 -26.22 -1.10
CA ALA A 191 23.15 -27.09 -1.04
C ALA A 191 22.87 -28.42 -1.75
N VAL A 192 23.88 -28.96 -2.40
CA VAL A 192 23.81 -30.22 -3.15
C VAL A 192 24.93 -31.14 -2.64
N SER A 193 24.61 -32.41 -2.43
CA SER A 193 25.60 -33.42 -2.04
C SER A 193 26.70 -33.60 -3.11
N SER A 194 27.88 -34.03 -2.70
CA SER A 194 29.02 -34.17 -3.61
C SER A 194 28.78 -35.17 -4.76
N ASP A 195 27.98 -36.20 -4.53
CA ASP A 195 27.57 -37.19 -5.52
C ASP A 195 26.30 -36.78 -6.28
N ARG A 196 25.74 -35.61 -5.99
CA ARG A 196 24.50 -35.05 -6.58
C ARG A 196 23.25 -35.93 -6.38
N SER A 197 23.26 -36.84 -5.40
CA SER A 197 22.12 -37.70 -5.11
C SER A 197 21.06 -37.04 -4.22
N ASP A 198 21.43 -35.94 -3.53
CA ASP A 198 20.52 -35.22 -2.61
C ASP A 198 20.77 -33.71 -2.64
N PHE A 199 19.76 -32.93 -2.31
CA PHE A 199 19.86 -31.49 -2.13
C PHE A 199 18.98 -31.02 -0.96
N GLN A 200 19.40 -29.94 -0.34
CA GLN A 200 18.63 -29.27 0.71
C GLN A 200 18.53 -27.79 0.41
N SER A 201 17.32 -27.24 0.54
CA SER A 201 17.09 -25.82 0.39
C SER A 201 16.59 -25.19 1.70
N ARG A 202 17.04 -23.97 1.96
CA ARG A 202 16.62 -23.19 3.12
C ARG A 202 16.32 -21.75 2.72
N GLY A 203 15.12 -21.26 3.10
CA GLY A 203 14.74 -19.86 2.97
C GLY A 203 15.29 -18.99 4.11
N ALA A 204 15.31 -17.68 3.88
CA ALA A 204 15.63 -16.71 4.91
C ALA A 204 14.64 -16.79 6.09
N VAL A 205 15.15 -16.43 7.27
CA VAL A 205 14.36 -16.39 8.50
C VAL A 205 13.65 -15.04 8.70
N ALA A 206 14.08 -13.98 7.98
CA ALA A 206 13.48 -12.65 8.06
C ALA A 206 12.08 -12.63 7.42
N GLU A 207 11.11 -12.09 8.15
CA GLU A 207 9.74 -11.93 7.68
C GLU A 207 9.51 -10.50 7.16
N PRO A 208 8.46 -10.28 6.32
CA PRO A 208 8.06 -8.92 5.94
C PRO A 208 7.77 -8.06 7.16
N ALA A 209 8.32 -6.85 7.20
CA ALA A 209 8.19 -5.96 8.34
C ALA A 209 7.69 -4.56 7.93
N GLY A 210 6.92 -3.93 8.83
CA GLY A 210 6.60 -2.51 8.77
C GLY A 210 7.78 -1.69 9.29
N ARG A 211 8.82 -1.54 8.48
CA ARG A 211 10.11 -0.90 8.79
C ARG A 211 10.67 -0.22 7.55
N GLY A 212 11.74 0.58 7.74
CA GLY A 212 12.54 1.13 6.66
C GLY A 212 13.72 0.25 6.24
N TRP A 213 14.64 0.84 5.51
CA TRP A 213 15.83 0.15 4.99
C TRP A 213 16.75 -0.42 6.09
N GLU A 214 16.74 0.17 7.26
CA GLU A 214 17.49 -0.30 8.43
C GLU A 214 17.14 -1.73 8.87
N TYR A 215 16.06 -2.32 8.32
CA TYR A 215 15.66 -3.70 8.62
C TYR A 215 16.41 -4.74 7.78
N VAL A 216 17.02 -4.35 6.68
CA VAL A 216 17.76 -5.24 5.74
C VAL A 216 19.25 -5.27 6.08
#